data_7cabffb202f488d94828a904e29b5e6b
#
_entry.id   7cabffb202f488d94828a904e29b5e6b
#
_cell.length_a   1.000
_cell.length_b   1.000
_cell.length_c   1.000
_cell.angle_alpha   90.00
_cell.angle_beta   90.00
_cell.angle_gamma   90.00
#
_symmetry.space_group_name_H-M   'P 1'
#
loop_
_entity.id
_entity.type
_entity.pdbx_description
1 polymer ?
#
loop_
_entity_poly.entity_id
_entity_poly.type
_entity_poly.pdbx_seq_one_letter_code
_entity_poly.pdbx_strand_id
1 'polypeptide(L)'
;MIKPMEGIRVLEVAQFTFVPSAGAVLADWGADVIKVEHAEKGDAQRGLVKALGHDVVSKGSSFAPIMDGPNRGKRSIGLSLEKPEATRVLHELIRTSDVFLTNFLPRARAKLGIDIDDVRAVNPGIIYAAGTAFAHSGPEADKGGYDGTAFWARGGSADTATPPGAEHLVQQPGGAYGDNIGGMTIAGGIAAALFARERTGHAATVDISLLGVGAWASQLNVNLALMAGAPLPKFDPRDGNVSNPLTGTYRTADGRWLSLVMLQPGRYWPEFCERVGRPELAADERFDSAGKLMANAREAAGIVAEIVAGRTKDEWVAAFDGMEGQWAVVQNTFEVGHDPALRHIGQIAEVVDADGVVRRLVANPVQFDREPPRLTRGPLFAEHTDEILGELGITGDELLNLKIAGAVT
;
A
#
# COMPACT_ATOMS: atom_id res chain seq x y z
N MET A 1 15.49 7.33 18.08
CA MET A 1 14.68 7.21 16.84
C MET A 1 14.11 8.58 16.50
N ILE A 2 14.43 9.08 15.32
CA ILE A 2 13.83 10.32 14.78
C ILE A 2 12.34 10.05 14.50
N LYS A 3 11.49 10.99 14.93
CA LYS A 3 10.07 11.03 14.59
C LYS A 3 9.84 12.28 13.72
N PRO A 4 9.98 12.16 12.41
CA PRO A 4 9.99 13.34 11.52
C PRO A 4 8.66 14.11 11.50
N MET A 5 7.57 13.52 11.98
CA MET A 5 6.26 14.14 12.11
C MET A 5 5.88 14.46 13.55
N GLU A 6 6.84 14.43 14.50
CA GLU A 6 6.56 14.82 15.88
C GLU A 6 6.08 16.28 15.97
N GLY A 7 4.98 16.50 16.69
CA GLY A 7 4.33 17.82 16.80
C GLY A 7 3.36 18.14 15.66
N ILE A 8 3.25 17.30 14.63
CA ILE A 8 2.25 17.43 13.56
C ILE A 8 0.96 16.72 13.97
N ARG A 9 -0.16 17.42 13.89
CA ARG A 9 -1.51 16.84 14.13
C ARG A 9 -2.25 16.68 12.81
N VAL A 10 -2.78 15.49 12.58
CA VAL A 10 -3.57 15.11 11.40
C VAL A 10 -5.01 14.81 11.83
N LEU A 11 -5.96 15.55 11.30
CA LEU A 11 -7.39 15.25 11.43
C LEU A 11 -7.83 14.39 10.23
N GLU A 12 -8.08 13.12 10.47
CA GLU A 12 -8.48 12.16 9.44
C GLU A 12 -10.00 11.96 9.47
N VAL A 13 -10.69 12.46 8.44
CA VAL A 13 -12.12 12.25 8.19
C VAL A 13 -12.22 11.33 6.96
N ALA A 14 -11.92 10.05 7.14
CA ALA A 14 -11.80 9.09 6.07
C ALA A 14 -12.24 7.69 6.52
N GLN A 15 -12.60 6.85 5.53
CA GLN A 15 -13.05 5.47 5.75
C GLN A 15 -12.28 4.48 4.85
N PHE A 16 -12.40 3.20 5.14
CA PHE A 16 -11.73 2.10 4.44
C PHE A 16 -10.20 2.15 4.56
N THR A 17 -9.47 1.79 3.49
CA THR A 17 -8.02 1.57 3.56
C THR A 17 -7.19 2.65 2.87
N PHE A 18 -7.58 3.13 1.71
CA PHE A 18 -6.76 4.00 0.86
C PHE A 18 -6.16 5.20 1.63
N VAL A 19 -7.02 6.11 2.06
CA VAL A 19 -6.60 7.31 2.79
C VAL A 19 -6.21 6.99 4.24
N PRO A 20 -6.91 6.11 4.97
CA PRO A 20 -6.46 5.70 6.29
C PRO A 20 -5.06 5.08 6.32
N SER A 21 -4.59 4.42 5.26
CA SER A 21 -3.19 3.97 5.18
C SER A 21 -2.19 5.11 5.24
N ALA A 22 -2.51 6.28 4.67
CA ALA A 22 -1.65 7.47 4.80
C ALA A 22 -1.58 7.95 6.24
N GLY A 23 -2.73 8.01 6.94
CA GLY A 23 -2.77 8.34 8.36
C GLY A 23 -1.93 7.40 9.21
N ALA A 24 -1.97 6.10 8.93
CA ALA A 24 -1.13 5.11 9.63
C ALA A 24 0.36 5.33 9.37
N VAL A 25 0.76 5.64 8.12
CA VAL A 25 2.15 5.98 7.80
C VAL A 25 2.61 7.24 8.54
N LEU A 26 1.79 8.29 8.57
CA LEU A 26 2.09 9.52 9.30
C LEU A 26 2.19 9.28 10.82
N ALA A 27 1.33 8.41 11.37
CA ALA A 27 1.40 8.00 12.77
C ALA A 27 2.69 7.20 13.07
N ASP A 28 3.08 6.27 12.20
CA ASP A 28 4.36 5.56 12.30
C ASP A 28 5.56 6.54 12.29
N TRP A 29 5.43 7.68 11.60
CA TRP A 29 6.44 8.74 11.55
C TRP A 29 6.35 9.73 12.71
N GLY A 30 5.38 9.55 13.62
CA GLY A 30 5.26 10.29 14.89
C GLY A 30 4.20 11.39 14.92
N ALA A 31 3.35 11.51 13.89
CA ALA A 31 2.21 12.44 13.92
C ALA A 31 1.14 11.99 14.94
N ASP A 32 0.46 12.96 15.56
CA ASP A 32 -0.79 12.75 16.30
C ASP A 32 -1.95 12.68 15.29
N VAL A 33 -2.40 11.48 14.97
CA VAL A 33 -3.47 11.26 13.99
C VAL A 33 -4.78 10.97 14.71
N ILE A 34 -5.72 11.90 14.58
CA ILE A 34 -7.08 11.78 15.12
C ILE A 34 -8.01 11.32 13.99
N LYS A 35 -8.50 10.09 14.10
CA LYS A 35 -9.50 9.53 13.19
C LYS A 35 -10.90 9.87 13.68
N VAL A 36 -11.65 10.59 12.86
CA VAL A 36 -13.08 10.86 13.08
C VAL A 36 -13.89 9.71 12.50
N GLU A 37 -14.64 9.04 13.35
CA GLU A 37 -15.62 8.02 12.97
C GLU A 37 -17.03 8.52 13.29
N HIS A 38 -18.03 8.10 12.52
CA HIS A 38 -19.43 8.42 12.85
C HIS A 38 -19.79 7.86 14.23
N ALA A 39 -20.34 8.68 15.12
CA ALA A 39 -20.55 8.34 16.54
C ALA A 39 -21.32 7.03 16.81
N GLU A 40 -22.24 6.64 15.90
CA GLU A 40 -23.01 5.40 16.05
C GLU A 40 -22.54 4.27 15.13
N LYS A 41 -22.08 4.60 13.90
CA LYS A 41 -21.82 3.61 12.84
C LYS A 41 -20.36 3.24 12.71
N GLY A 42 -19.47 4.10 13.20
CA GLY A 42 -18.03 3.96 13.00
C GLY A 42 -17.61 4.09 11.54
N ASP A 43 -16.41 3.61 11.26
CA ASP A 43 -15.92 3.39 9.89
C ASP A 43 -16.64 2.17 9.29
N ALA A 44 -17.16 2.31 8.06
CA ALA A 44 -17.85 1.21 7.37
C ALA A 44 -17.00 -0.07 7.26
N GLN A 45 -15.68 0.05 7.27
CA GLN A 45 -14.75 -1.08 7.24
C GLN A 45 -14.84 -1.96 8.50
N ARG A 46 -15.28 -1.43 9.66
CA ARG A 46 -15.48 -2.21 10.89
C ARG A 46 -16.54 -3.31 10.72
N GLY A 47 -17.47 -3.14 9.78
CA GLY A 47 -18.49 -4.13 9.45
C GLY A 47 -18.02 -5.25 8.52
N LEU A 48 -16.81 -5.19 7.96
CA LEU A 48 -16.31 -6.22 7.07
C LEU A 48 -15.76 -7.40 7.87
N VAL A 49 -16.46 -8.50 7.86
CA VAL A 49 -16.05 -9.76 8.50
C VAL A 49 -15.35 -10.72 7.53
N LYS A 50 -15.53 -10.50 6.21
CA LYS A 50 -14.89 -11.27 5.14
C LYS A 50 -14.39 -10.35 4.05
N ALA A 51 -13.19 -10.62 3.53
CA ALA A 51 -12.62 -10.00 2.35
C ALA A 51 -11.94 -11.06 1.48
N LEU A 52 -12.17 -11.03 0.16
CA LEU A 52 -11.60 -11.98 -0.80
C LEU A 52 -11.80 -13.47 -0.39
N GLY A 53 -12.93 -13.79 0.21
CA GLY A 53 -13.25 -15.15 0.66
C GLY A 53 -12.63 -15.58 1.99
N HIS A 54 -11.83 -14.74 2.62
CA HIS A 54 -11.19 -15.01 3.90
C HIS A 54 -11.87 -14.26 5.04
N ASP A 55 -11.93 -14.87 6.23
CA ASP A 55 -12.32 -14.17 7.45
C ASP A 55 -11.21 -13.16 7.82
N VAL A 56 -11.59 -11.89 7.98
CA VAL A 56 -10.66 -10.79 8.32
C VAL A 56 -10.77 -10.36 9.78
N VAL A 57 -11.55 -11.09 10.56
CA VAL A 57 -11.73 -10.92 12.01
C VAL A 57 -11.60 -12.29 12.67
N SER A 58 -10.78 -12.36 13.71
CA SER A 58 -10.69 -13.56 14.54
C SER A 58 -11.86 -13.62 15.51
N LYS A 59 -12.52 -14.78 15.64
CA LYS A 59 -13.61 -14.96 16.60
C LYS A 59 -13.13 -14.70 18.03
N GLY A 60 -13.82 -13.80 18.73
CA GLY A 60 -13.53 -13.47 20.13
C GLY A 60 -12.28 -12.60 20.32
N SER A 61 -11.77 -11.96 19.27
CA SER A 61 -10.66 -11.02 19.33
C SER A 61 -11.10 -9.64 18.82
N SER A 62 -10.57 -8.59 19.41
CA SER A 62 -10.69 -7.22 18.93
C SER A 62 -9.79 -6.94 17.73
N PHE A 63 -8.80 -7.80 17.48
CA PHE A 63 -7.83 -7.63 16.39
C PHE A 63 -8.43 -8.00 15.04
N ALA A 64 -8.37 -7.06 14.10
CA ALA A 64 -8.77 -7.25 12.72
C ALA A 64 -7.72 -6.64 11.78
N PRO A 65 -6.88 -7.45 11.08
CA PRO A 65 -5.83 -6.93 10.20
C PRO A 65 -6.30 -5.86 9.22
N ILE A 66 -7.55 -5.97 8.74
CA ILE A 66 -8.15 -4.99 7.85
C ILE A 66 -8.37 -3.63 8.52
N MET A 67 -8.57 -3.59 9.85
CA MET A 67 -8.72 -2.36 10.63
C MET A 67 -7.39 -1.92 11.24
N ASP A 68 -6.67 -2.84 11.89
CA ASP A 68 -5.42 -2.50 12.58
C ASP A 68 -4.32 -2.05 11.62
N GLY A 69 -4.24 -2.63 10.43
CA GLY A 69 -3.27 -2.23 9.42
C GLY A 69 -3.32 -0.74 9.06
N PRO A 70 -4.43 -0.24 8.51
CA PRO A 70 -4.57 1.16 8.10
C PRO A 70 -4.86 2.14 9.25
N ASN A 71 -5.10 1.65 10.48
CA ASN A 71 -5.44 2.53 11.61
C ASN A 71 -4.48 2.45 12.81
N ARG A 72 -3.40 1.68 12.69
CA ARG A 72 -2.37 1.61 13.73
C ARG A 72 -1.83 2.98 14.09
N GLY A 73 -1.54 3.19 15.36
CA GLY A 73 -0.94 4.43 15.87
C GLY A 73 -1.86 5.62 15.98
N LYS A 74 -3.14 5.48 15.61
CA LYS A 74 -4.11 6.58 15.66
C LYS A 74 -4.87 6.64 16.99
N ARG A 75 -5.49 7.78 17.23
CA ARG A 75 -6.56 7.96 18.22
C ARG A 75 -7.91 8.06 17.48
N SER A 76 -8.98 7.52 18.04
CA SER A 76 -10.33 7.53 17.43
C SER A 76 -11.28 8.34 18.27
N ILE A 77 -12.03 9.24 17.62
CA ILE A 77 -13.15 9.99 18.17
C ILE A 77 -14.43 9.64 17.42
N GLY A 78 -15.51 9.38 18.16
CA GLY A 78 -16.86 9.23 17.60
C GLY A 78 -17.52 10.59 17.46
N LEU A 79 -17.81 11.04 16.22
CA LEU A 79 -18.39 12.36 15.94
C LEU A 79 -19.39 12.27 14.78
N SER A 80 -20.66 12.65 15.03
CA SER A 80 -21.74 12.67 14.04
C SER A 80 -21.77 14.02 13.32
N LEU A 81 -21.01 14.15 12.21
CA LEU A 81 -20.80 15.42 11.48
C LEU A 81 -22.09 16.02 10.91
N GLU A 82 -23.17 15.25 10.78
CA GLU A 82 -24.47 15.71 10.33
C GLU A 82 -25.26 16.44 11.43
N LYS A 83 -24.80 16.40 12.69
CA LYS A 83 -25.45 17.07 13.83
C LYS A 83 -24.81 18.42 14.08
N PRO A 84 -25.65 19.51 14.25
CA PRO A 84 -25.13 20.85 14.51
C PRO A 84 -24.23 20.95 15.75
N GLU A 85 -24.52 20.16 16.79
CA GLU A 85 -23.73 20.11 18.02
C GLU A 85 -22.29 19.61 17.78
N ALA A 86 -22.08 18.74 16.77
CA ALA A 86 -20.77 18.25 16.38
C ALA A 86 -19.93 19.29 15.64
N THR A 87 -20.54 20.29 15.01
CA THR A 87 -19.84 21.30 14.18
C THR A 87 -18.79 22.06 14.99
N ARG A 88 -19.13 22.44 16.24
CA ARG A 88 -18.18 23.13 17.12
C ARG A 88 -16.96 22.26 17.42
N VAL A 89 -17.18 21.01 17.76
CA VAL A 89 -16.09 20.04 18.02
C VAL A 89 -15.21 19.88 16.79
N LEU A 90 -15.81 19.71 15.62
CA LEU A 90 -15.08 19.63 14.34
C LEU A 90 -14.23 20.90 14.12
N HIS A 91 -14.77 22.08 14.32
CA HIS A 91 -14.02 23.33 14.13
C HIS A 91 -12.84 23.46 15.09
N GLU A 92 -12.98 23.03 16.36
CA GLU A 92 -11.86 23.04 17.31
C GLU A 92 -10.77 22.03 16.88
N LEU A 93 -11.15 20.84 16.42
CA LEU A 93 -10.22 19.87 15.86
C LEU A 93 -9.48 20.43 14.62
N ILE A 94 -10.19 21.09 13.70
CA ILE A 94 -9.59 21.72 12.52
C ILE A 94 -8.61 22.83 12.94
N ARG A 95 -8.96 23.69 13.91
CA ARG A 95 -8.06 24.78 14.37
C ARG A 95 -6.75 24.27 14.93
N THR A 96 -6.77 23.12 15.59
CA THR A 96 -5.61 22.54 16.26
C THR A 96 -4.83 21.55 15.37
N SER A 97 -5.24 21.39 14.12
CA SER A 97 -4.61 20.42 13.20
C SER A 97 -3.78 21.10 12.12
N ASP A 98 -2.69 20.44 11.72
CA ASP A 98 -1.81 20.84 10.62
C ASP A 98 -2.30 20.33 9.26
N VAL A 99 -2.94 19.17 9.27
CA VAL A 99 -3.39 18.44 8.07
C VAL A 99 -4.84 18.00 8.27
N PHE A 100 -5.68 18.26 7.26
CA PHE A 100 -7.00 17.64 7.11
C PHE A 100 -6.92 16.58 6.02
N LEU A 101 -7.32 15.36 6.32
CA LEU A 101 -7.16 14.20 5.46
C LEU A 101 -8.51 13.51 5.22
N THR A 102 -8.94 13.36 3.93
CA THR A 102 -10.25 12.81 3.61
C THR A 102 -10.29 11.99 2.32
N ASN A 103 -11.23 11.03 2.23
CA ASN A 103 -11.63 10.35 1.00
C ASN A 103 -13.14 10.43 0.72
N PHE A 104 -13.84 11.33 1.40
CA PHE A 104 -15.24 11.55 1.09
C PHE A 104 -15.39 12.22 -0.28
N LEU A 105 -16.43 11.81 -1.01
CA LEU A 105 -16.75 12.38 -2.32
C LEU A 105 -17.12 13.88 -2.18
N PRO A 106 -16.86 14.71 -3.20
CA PRO A 106 -17.13 16.15 -3.15
C PRO A 106 -18.53 16.50 -2.64
N ARG A 107 -19.56 15.80 -3.11
CA ARG A 107 -20.94 16.01 -2.66
C ARG A 107 -21.14 15.71 -1.17
N ALA A 108 -20.46 14.69 -0.64
CA ALA A 108 -20.53 14.38 0.78
C ALA A 108 -19.76 15.42 1.61
N ARG A 109 -18.59 15.86 1.14
CA ARG A 109 -17.81 16.91 1.80
C ARG A 109 -18.61 18.22 1.92
N ALA A 110 -19.20 18.66 0.82
CA ALA A 110 -20.05 19.86 0.81
C ALA A 110 -21.25 19.74 1.77
N LYS A 111 -21.89 18.56 1.82
CA LYS A 111 -23.00 18.32 2.75
C LYS A 111 -22.60 18.37 4.22
N LEU A 112 -21.39 17.93 4.54
CA LEU A 112 -20.86 17.82 5.91
C LEU A 112 -20.09 19.07 6.35
N GLY A 113 -19.93 20.09 5.48
CA GLY A 113 -19.15 21.29 5.78
C GLY A 113 -17.66 20.99 5.99
N ILE A 114 -17.11 20.06 5.22
CA ILE A 114 -15.71 19.63 5.27
C ILE A 114 -15.00 19.73 3.93
N ASP A 115 -15.55 20.51 2.99
CA ASP A 115 -14.80 20.77 1.76
C ASP A 115 -13.67 21.78 2.04
N ILE A 116 -12.77 21.92 1.10
CA ILE A 116 -11.54 22.70 1.27
C ILE A 116 -11.80 24.13 1.75
N ASP A 117 -12.82 24.78 1.18
CA ASP A 117 -13.17 26.16 1.55
C ASP A 117 -13.73 26.25 2.99
N ASP A 118 -14.56 25.28 3.41
CA ASP A 118 -15.09 25.18 4.76
C ASP A 118 -13.97 25.00 5.78
N VAL A 119 -13.06 24.07 5.52
CA VAL A 119 -11.95 23.76 6.41
C VAL A 119 -10.96 24.93 6.51
N ARG A 120 -10.64 25.57 5.37
CA ARG A 120 -9.73 26.74 5.34
C ARG A 120 -10.36 28.01 5.90
N ALA A 121 -11.68 28.14 5.90
CA ALA A 121 -12.36 29.24 6.62
C ALA A 121 -12.10 29.17 8.13
N VAL A 122 -11.91 27.96 8.68
CA VAL A 122 -11.61 27.73 10.10
C VAL A 122 -10.09 27.78 10.36
N ASN A 123 -9.26 27.19 9.49
CA ASN A 123 -7.79 27.16 9.60
C ASN A 123 -7.14 27.39 8.23
N PRO A 124 -6.81 28.65 7.89
CA PRO A 124 -6.19 28.97 6.59
C PRO A 124 -4.82 28.32 6.35
N GLY A 125 -4.12 27.94 7.43
CA GLY A 125 -2.79 27.32 7.38
C GLY A 125 -2.81 25.80 7.25
N ILE A 126 -3.98 25.17 7.16
CA ILE A 126 -4.11 23.72 7.12
C ILE A 126 -3.78 23.16 5.73
N ILE A 127 -2.99 22.10 5.68
CA ILE A 127 -2.79 21.31 4.47
C ILE A 127 -4.02 20.43 4.27
N TYR A 128 -4.69 20.59 3.14
CA TYR A 128 -5.86 19.79 2.80
C TYR A 128 -5.45 18.65 1.87
N ALA A 129 -5.57 17.40 2.32
CA ALA A 129 -5.21 16.22 1.55
C ALA A 129 -6.45 15.37 1.23
N ALA A 130 -6.69 15.08 -0.04
CA ALA A 130 -7.83 14.30 -0.50
C ALA A 130 -7.42 13.11 -1.37
N GLY A 131 -7.96 11.94 -1.04
CA GLY A 131 -7.86 10.73 -1.87
C GLY A 131 -9.15 10.49 -2.64
N THR A 132 -9.08 10.29 -3.95
CA THR A 132 -10.21 10.00 -4.83
C THR A 132 -10.02 8.70 -5.59
N ALA A 133 -11.09 8.13 -6.13
CA ALA A 133 -10.96 6.95 -6.98
C ALA A 133 -10.39 7.30 -8.37
N PHE A 134 -10.97 8.31 -9.05
CA PHE A 134 -10.64 8.60 -10.44
C PHE A 134 -10.03 9.99 -10.64
N ALA A 135 -10.68 11.05 -10.16
CA ALA A 135 -10.21 12.42 -10.33
C ALA A 135 -10.72 13.32 -9.20
N HIS A 136 -9.97 14.38 -8.88
CA HIS A 136 -10.37 15.39 -7.90
C HIS A 136 -11.33 16.45 -8.50
N SER A 137 -11.42 16.53 -9.83
CA SER A 137 -12.24 17.51 -10.55
C SER A 137 -12.78 16.91 -11.86
N GLY A 138 -13.70 17.64 -12.49
CA GLY A 138 -14.31 17.22 -13.74
C GLY A 138 -15.46 16.22 -13.56
N PRO A 139 -15.92 15.57 -14.66
CA PRO A 139 -17.19 14.81 -14.66
C PRO A 139 -17.15 13.53 -13.81
N GLU A 140 -15.98 13.05 -13.43
CA GLU A 140 -15.84 11.85 -12.62
C GLU A 140 -15.42 12.13 -11.16
N ALA A 141 -15.43 13.39 -10.72
CA ALA A 141 -15.03 13.77 -9.36
C ALA A 141 -15.92 13.13 -8.28
N ASP A 142 -17.23 13.01 -8.53
CA ASP A 142 -18.19 12.38 -7.62
C ASP A 142 -18.37 10.86 -7.85
N LYS A 143 -17.54 10.27 -8.71
CA LYS A 143 -17.60 8.84 -8.98
C LYS A 143 -16.82 8.07 -7.92
N GLY A 144 -17.52 7.25 -7.15
CA GLY A 144 -16.90 6.33 -6.20
C GLY A 144 -16.18 5.19 -6.89
N GLY A 145 -15.20 4.61 -6.20
CA GLY A 145 -14.47 3.42 -6.64
C GLY A 145 -13.50 2.94 -5.58
N TYR A 146 -13.01 1.73 -5.77
CA TYR A 146 -12.04 1.06 -4.91
C TYR A 146 -10.77 0.73 -5.71
N ASP A 147 -9.74 0.27 -5.05
CA ASP A 147 -8.47 -0.11 -5.69
C ASP A 147 -8.65 -1.13 -6.83
N GLY A 148 -9.51 -2.13 -6.66
CA GLY A 148 -9.80 -3.11 -7.72
C GLY A 148 -10.38 -2.48 -9.00
N THR A 149 -11.17 -1.41 -8.88
CA THR A 149 -11.79 -0.76 -10.04
C THR A 149 -10.97 0.40 -10.60
N ALA A 150 -10.40 1.23 -9.73
CA ALA A 150 -9.68 2.43 -10.15
C ALA A 150 -8.20 2.18 -10.41
N PHE A 151 -7.49 1.58 -9.45
CA PHE A 151 -6.07 1.27 -9.56
C PHE A 151 -5.83 0.07 -10.50
N TRP A 152 -6.43 -1.10 -10.18
CA TRP A 152 -6.11 -2.35 -10.86
C TRP A 152 -6.70 -2.43 -12.27
N ALA A 153 -8.02 -2.27 -12.38
CA ALA A 153 -8.69 -2.40 -13.68
C ALA A 153 -8.42 -1.19 -14.58
N ARG A 154 -8.84 0.02 -14.17
CA ARG A 154 -8.73 1.20 -15.02
C ARG A 154 -7.32 1.77 -15.11
N GLY A 155 -6.48 1.56 -14.10
CA GLY A 155 -5.05 1.91 -14.10
C GLY A 155 -4.17 1.05 -15.00
N GLY A 156 -4.75 0.05 -15.70
CA GLY A 156 -4.10 -0.73 -16.76
C GLY A 156 -3.39 -2.00 -16.28
N SER A 157 -3.21 -2.21 -14.97
CA SER A 157 -2.49 -3.36 -14.43
C SER A 157 -3.17 -4.69 -14.73
N ALA A 158 -4.51 -4.75 -14.65
CA ALA A 158 -5.28 -5.97 -14.94
C ALA A 158 -5.05 -6.46 -16.38
N ASP A 159 -5.12 -5.55 -17.36
CA ASP A 159 -4.91 -5.89 -18.76
C ASP A 159 -3.45 -6.31 -19.01
N THR A 160 -2.50 -5.56 -18.48
CA THR A 160 -1.06 -5.83 -18.68
C THR A 160 -0.63 -7.16 -18.04
N ALA A 161 -1.17 -7.52 -16.87
CA ALA A 161 -0.85 -8.76 -16.18
C ALA A 161 -1.52 -10.00 -16.79
N THR A 162 -2.55 -9.81 -17.63
CA THR A 162 -3.32 -10.92 -18.18
C THR A 162 -2.74 -11.38 -19.51
N PRO A 163 -2.27 -12.65 -19.62
CA PRO A 163 -1.74 -13.20 -20.87
C PRO A 163 -2.78 -13.18 -22.01
N PRO A 164 -2.32 -13.11 -23.27
CA PRO A 164 -3.21 -13.26 -24.43
C PRO A 164 -3.98 -14.59 -24.38
N GLY A 165 -5.26 -14.55 -24.75
CA GLY A 165 -6.11 -15.73 -24.80
C GLY A 165 -6.48 -16.34 -23.44
N ALA A 166 -6.22 -15.64 -22.34
CA ALA A 166 -6.72 -16.03 -21.03
C ALA A 166 -8.24 -15.88 -20.97
N GLU A 167 -8.95 -16.88 -20.43
CA GLU A 167 -10.41 -16.83 -20.28
C GLU A 167 -10.87 -15.83 -19.21
N HIS A 168 -9.98 -15.54 -18.24
CA HIS A 168 -10.28 -14.63 -17.13
C HIS A 168 -9.13 -13.64 -16.93
N LEU A 169 -9.47 -12.42 -16.51
CA LEU A 169 -8.47 -11.43 -16.10
C LEU A 169 -7.76 -11.90 -14.84
N VAL A 170 -6.46 -11.64 -14.79
CA VAL A 170 -5.68 -11.81 -13.56
C VAL A 170 -6.24 -10.87 -12.50
N GLN A 171 -6.59 -11.41 -11.36
CA GLN A 171 -7.08 -10.63 -10.22
C GLN A 171 -5.92 -9.90 -9.54
N GLN A 172 -6.22 -8.79 -8.88
CA GLN A 172 -5.20 -8.12 -8.08
C GLN A 172 -4.69 -9.05 -6.96
N PRO A 173 -3.40 -8.96 -6.58
CA PRO A 173 -2.76 -9.92 -5.67
C PRO A 173 -3.36 -10.00 -4.27
N GLY A 174 -4.08 -8.97 -3.83
CA GLY A 174 -4.70 -8.90 -2.51
C GLY A 174 -5.63 -7.72 -2.38
N GLY A 175 -6.45 -7.70 -1.34
CA GLY A 175 -7.23 -6.53 -0.98
C GLY A 175 -6.33 -5.37 -0.57
N ALA A 176 -6.73 -4.13 -0.88
CA ALA A 176 -6.02 -2.91 -0.55
C ALA A 176 -4.61 -2.80 -1.18
N TYR A 177 -4.33 -3.55 -2.27
CA TYR A 177 -3.02 -3.54 -2.93
C TYR A 177 -2.67 -2.14 -3.48
N GLY A 178 -3.58 -1.54 -4.23
CA GLY A 178 -3.44 -0.17 -4.72
C GLY A 178 -3.62 0.88 -3.61
N ASP A 179 -4.48 0.59 -2.64
CA ASP A 179 -4.73 1.47 -1.49
C ASP A 179 -3.47 1.72 -0.66
N ASN A 180 -2.69 0.68 -0.36
CA ASN A 180 -1.45 0.82 0.42
C ASN A 180 -0.39 1.62 -0.35
N ILE A 181 -0.25 1.41 -1.66
CA ILE A 181 0.66 2.19 -2.52
C ILE A 181 0.20 3.66 -2.54
N GLY A 182 -1.10 3.88 -2.71
CA GLY A 182 -1.69 5.21 -2.72
C GLY A 182 -1.58 5.92 -1.37
N GLY A 183 -1.77 5.21 -0.26
CA GLY A 183 -1.60 5.73 1.09
C GLY A 183 -0.17 6.24 1.34
N MET A 184 0.84 5.47 0.92
CA MET A 184 2.23 5.92 0.98
C MET A 184 2.46 7.15 0.10
N THR A 185 1.85 7.22 -1.08
CA THR A 185 1.94 8.37 -1.98
C THR A 185 1.33 9.62 -1.34
N ILE A 186 0.17 9.49 -0.70
CA ILE A 186 -0.48 10.60 0.05
C ILE A 186 0.42 11.07 1.20
N ALA A 187 0.95 10.15 2.00
CA ALA A 187 1.83 10.49 3.12
C ALA A 187 3.09 11.25 2.65
N GLY A 188 3.71 10.81 1.54
CA GLY A 188 4.81 11.52 0.90
C GLY A 188 4.42 12.91 0.39
N GLY A 189 3.24 13.04 -0.22
CA GLY A 189 2.68 14.33 -0.66
C GLY A 189 2.45 15.29 0.50
N ILE A 190 1.89 14.80 1.63
CA ILE A 190 1.69 15.58 2.86
C ILE A 190 3.04 16.05 3.43
N ALA A 191 4.04 15.15 3.50
CA ALA A 191 5.38 15.50 3.97
C ALA A 191 6.01 16.63 3.13
N ALA A 192 5.89 16.55 1.81
CA ALA A 192 6.38 17.58 0.89
C ALA A 192 5.60 18.90 1.07
N ALA A 193 4.28 18.84 1.29
CA ALA A 193 3.45 20.02 1.52
C ALA A 193 3.76 20.70 2.86
N LEU A 194 4.01 19.93 3.93
CA LEU A 194 4.47 20.44 5.23
C LEU A 194 5.84 21.15 5.09
N PHE A 195 6.78 20.50 4.41
CA PHE A 195 8.09 21.11 4.13
C PHE A 195 7.98 22.41 3.32
N ALA A 196 7.10 22.45 2.32
CA ALA A 196 6.86 23.65 1.53
C ALA A 196 6.20 24.76 2.40
N ARG A 197 5.26 24.42 3.27
CA ARG A 197 4.61 25.35 4.21
C ARG A 197 5.62 26.01 5.15
N GLU A 198 6.52 25.23 5.75
CA GLU A 198 7.59 25.77 6.60
C GLU A 198 8.48 26.78 5.87
N ARG A 199 8.75 26.57 4.57
CA ARG A 199 9.63 27.44 3.79
C ARG A 199 8.94 28.67 3.19
N THR A 200 7.66 28.58 2.89
CA THR A 200 6.94 29.59 2.08
C THR A 200 5.74 30.21 2.81
N GLY A 201 5.30 29.62 3.92
CA GLY A 201 4.05 29.97 4.58
C GLY A 201 2.79 29.53 3.82
N HIS A 202 2.94 28.89 2.64
CA HIS A 202 1.80 28.49 1.82
C HIS A 202 1.33 27.07 2.17
N ALA A 203 0.08 26.91 2.60
CA ALA A 203 -0.57 25.63 2.82
C ALA A 203 -1.14 25.09 1.51
N ALA A 204 -0.49 24.08 0.95
CA ALA A 204 -0.91 23.44 -0.30
C ALA A 204 -2.12 22.51 -0.13
N THR A 205 -2.77 22.17 -1.26
CA THR A 205 -3.67 21.02 -1.38
C THR A 205 -2.85 19.82 -1.89
N VAL A 206 -3.21 18.62 -1.45
CA VAL A 206 -2.61 17.36 -1.89
C VAL A 206 -3.73 16.46 -2.42
N ASP A 207 -3.82 16.30 -3.73
CA ASP A 207 -4.86 15.49 -4.38
C ASP A 207 -4.24 14.27 -5.04
N ILE A 208 -4.65 13.07 -4.62
CA ILE A 208 -4.19 11.80 -5.16
C ILE A 208 -5.41 10.96 -5.59
N SER A 209 -5.34 10.35 -6.78
CA SER A 209 -6.35 9.38 -7.21
C SER A 209 -5.77 7.97 -7.35
N LEU A 210 -6.57 6.96 -7.02
CA LEU A 210 -6.19 5.56 -7.23
C LEU A 210 -5.90 5.28 -8.71
N LEU A 211 -6.65 5.91 -9.63
CA LEU A 211 -6.36 5.83 -11.07
C LEU A 211 -4.97 6.40 -11.39
N GLY A 212 -4.63 7.57 -10.83
CA GLY A 212 -3.31 8.18 -11.02
C GLY A 212 -2.18 7.33 -10.46
N VAL A 213 -2.39 6.72 -9.28
CA VAL A 213 -1.44 5.76 -8.68
C VAL A 213 -1.27 4.52 -9.57
N GLY A 214 -2.36 4.00 -10.16
CA GLY A 214 -2.30 2.86 -11.09
C GLY A 214 -1.53 3.21 -12.38
N ALA A 215 -1.79 4.39 -12.95
CA ALA A 215 -1.04 4.87 -14.11
C ALA A 215 0.45 5.07 -13.79
N TRP A 216 0.77 5.59 -12.60
CA TRP A 216 2.15 5.74 -12.13
C TRP A 216 2.85 4.39 -11.95
N ALA A 217 2.18 3.41 -11.35
CA ALA A 217 2.71 2.05 -11.20
C ALA A 217 3.03 1.39 -12.54
N SER A 218 2.24 1.69 -13.57
CA SER A 218 2.38 1.16 -14.93
C SER A 218 3.07 2.14 -15.90
N GLN A 219 3.73 3.20 -15.40
CA GLN A 219 4.20 4.34 -16.20
C GLN A 219 5.06 3.94 -17.41
N LEU A 220 5.95 2.96 -17.24
CA LEU A 220 6.81 2.52 -18.37
C LEU A 220 5.97 2.00 -19.53
N ASN A 221 5.02 1.10 -19.25
CA ASN A 221 4.15 0.53 -20.30
C ASN A 221 3.24 1.61 -20.90
N VAL A 222 2.70 2.51 -20.09
CA VAL A 222 1.89 3.64 -20.57
C VAL A 222 2.72 4.54 -21.48
N ASN A 223 3.93 4.92 -21.08
CA ASN A 223 4.81 5.78 -21.87
C ASN A 223 5.23 5.12 -23.18
N LEU A 224 5.53 3.82 -23.17
CA LEU A 224 5.85 3.06 -24.39
C LEU A 224 4.66 2.97 -25.33
N ALA A 225 3.46 2.72 -24.82
CA ALA A 225 2.23 2.70 -25.64
C ALA A 225 1.92 4.07 -26.24
N LEU A 226 2.10 5.15 -25.48
CA LEU A 226 1.96 6.53 -25.99
C LEU A 226 3.00 6.84 -27.07
N MET A 227 4.24 6.42 -26.90
CA MET A 227 5.30 6.57 -27.90
C MET A 227 4.99 5.78 -29.19
N ALA A 228 4.46 4.57 -29.06
CA ALA A 228 4.08 3.72 -30.18
C ALA A 228 2.77 4.17 -30.86
N GLY A 229 1.94 4.95 -30.18
CA GLY A 229 0.60 5.31 -30.65
C GLY A 229 -0.37 4.13 -30.74
N ALA A 230 -0.07 3.00 -30.05
CA ALA A 230 -0.82 1.76 -30.11
C ALA A 230 -0.63 0.94 -28.81
N PRO A 231 -1.56 0.01 -28.50
CA PRO A 231 -1.36 -0.95 -27.41
C PRO A 231 -0.07 -1.76 -27.62
N LEU A 232 0.64 -2.02 -26.52
CA LEU A 232 1.83 -2.87 -26.57
C LEU A 232 1.45 -4.33 -26.75
N PRO A 233 2.27 -5.13 -27.47
CA PRO A 233 2.13 -6.58 -27.49
C PRO A 233 2.23 -7.15 -26.07
N LYS A 234 1.31 -8.03 -25.71
CA LYS A 234 1.35 -8.73 -24.43
C LYS A 234 2.35 -9.87 -24.46
N PHE A 235 3.05 -10.07 -23.38
CA PHE A 235 3.88 -11.25 -23.21
C PHE A 235 3.01 -12.50 -23.06
N ASP A 236 3.23 -13.49 -23.93
CA ASP A 236 2.65 -14.82 -23.81
C ASP A 236 3.76 -15.81 -23.43
N PRO A 237 3.73 -16.36 -22.19
CA PRO A 237 4.75 -17.34 -21.79
C PRO A 237 4.73 -18.62 -22.64
N ARG A 238 3.63 -18.89 -23.37
CA ARG A 238 3.50 -20.06 -24.27
C ARG A 238 4.18 -19.85 -25.62
N ASP A 239 4.25 -18.62 -26.09
CA ASP A 239 4.84 -18.30 -27.40
C ASP A 239 6.37 -18.41 -27.41
N GLY A 240 6.97 -18.56 -26.22
CA GLY A 240 8.41 -18.71 -26.06
C GLY A 240 9.21 -17.58 -26.68
N ASN A 241 8.65 -16.37 -26.74
CA ASN A 241 9.40 -15.17 -27.15
C ASN A 241 10.36 -14.77 -26.05
N VAL A 242 11.33 -15.64 -25.80
CA VAL A 242 12.37 -15.48 -24.78
C VAL A 242 13.57 -14.85 -25.46
N SER A 243 13.92 -13.65 -25.05
CA SER A 243 15.12 -12.95 -25.52
C SER A 243 16.33 -13.17 -24.62
N ASN A 244 16.12 -13.71 -23.42
CA ASN A 244 17.14 -13.94 -22.42
C ASN A 244 16.74 -15.15 -21.53
N PRO A 245 17.49 -16.28 -21.55
CA PRO A 245 17.17 -17.46 -20.75
C PRO A 245 17.32 -17.25 -19.24
N LEU A 246 18.06 -16.22 -18.82
CA LEU A 246 18.25 -15.85 -17.41
C LEU A 246 17.32 -14.71 -16.97
N THR A 247 16.24 -14.46 -17.72
CA THR A 247 15.18 -13.51 -17.33
C THR A 247 13.83 -14.20 -17.50
N GLY A 248 13.26 -14.69 -16.39
CA GLY A 248 12.00 -15.41 -16.38
C GLY A 248 11.76 -16.16 -15.09
N THR A 249 10.65 -16.88 -15.05
CA THR A 249 10.29 -17.73 -13.90
C THR A 249 10.30 -19.20 -14.31
N TYR A 250 10.90 -20.05 -13.48
CA TYR A 250 11.10 -21.47 -13.74
C TYR A 250 10.53 -22.31 -12.59
N ARG A 251 9.84 -23.40 -12.95
CA ARG A 251 9.17 -24.26 -11.98
C ARG A 251 10.13 -25.32 -11.45
N THR A 252 10.20 -25.47 -10.14
CA THR A 252 11.02 -26.47 -9.43
C THR A 252 10.33 -27.82 -9.33
N ALA A 253 11.07 -28.88 -8.95
CA ALA A 253 10.55 -30.23 -8.82
C ALA A 253 9.39 -30.36 -7.82
N ASP A 254 9.40 -29.55 -6.75
CA ASP A 254 8.36 -29.49 -5.74
C ASP A 254 7.21 -28.50 -6.10
N GLY A 255 7.16 -28.07 -7.36
CA GLY A 255 6.11 -27.20 -7.88
C GLY A 255 6.18 -25.74 -7.45
N ARG A 256 7.28 -25.32 -6.84
CA ARG A 256 7.58 -23.94 -6.51
C ARG A 256 8.19 -23.21 -7.72
N TRP A 257 8.55 -21.95 -7.54
CA TRP A 257 9.07 -21.12 -8.63
C TRP A 257 10.34 -20.39 -8.21
N LEU A 258 11.29 -20.32 -9.15
CA LEU A 258 12.44 -19.43 -9.12
C LEU A 258 12.21 -18.30 -10.12
N SER A 259 12.56 -17.07 -9.73
CA SER A 259 12.63 -15.92 -10.62
C SER A 259 14.09 -15.56 -10.85
N LEU A 260 14.48 -15.48 -12.11
CA LEU A 260 15.79 -15.01 -12.56
C LEU A 260 15.61 -13.67 -13.27
N VAL A 261 16.47 -12.68 -12.99
CA VAL A 261 16.45 -11.35 -13.65
C VAL A 261 17.89 -10.88 -13.89
N MET A 262 18.63 -11.63 -14.71
CA MET A 262 20.02 -11.34 -15.05
C MET A 262 20.07 -10.64 -16.40
N LEU A 263 20.04 -9.32 -16.42
CA LEU A 263 19.91 -8.50 -17.64
C LEU A 263 21.10 -8.57 -18.59
N GLN A 264 22.24 -9.09 -18.12
CA GLN A 264 23.46 -9.32 -18.91
C GLN A 264 23.75 -10.83 -19.00
N PRO A 265 22.99 -11.61 -19.79
CA PRO A 265 23.06 -13.08 -19.74
C PRO A 265 24.47 -13.59 -20.03
N GLY A 266 25.19 -13.01 -20.98
CA GLY A 266 26.55 -13.44 -21.29
C GLY A 266 27.55 -13.31 -20.13
N ARG A 267 27.32 -12.39 -19.18
CA ARG A 267 28.15 -12.25 -17.97
C ARG A 267 27.86 -13.37 -16.97
N TYR A 268 26.58 -13.69 -16.79
CA TYR A 268 26.14 -14.60 -15.71
C TYR A 268 25.99 -16.06 -16.17
N TRP A 269 25.97 -16.32 -17.50
CA TRP A 269 25.75 -17.64 -18.04
C TRP A 269 26.79 -18.67 -17.58
N PRO A 270 28.11 -18.39 -17.57
CA PRO A 270 29.12 -19.37 -17.11
C PRO A 270 28.92 -19.76 -15.65
N GLU A 271 28.76 -18.80 -14.73
CA GLU A 271 28.51 -19.05 -13.31
C GLU A 271 27.20 -19.81 -13.11
N PHE A 272 26.12 -19.43 -13.81
CA PHE A 272 24.84 -20.13 -13.74
C PHE A 272 25.04 -21.63 -14.15
N CYS A 273 25.73 -21.89 -15.25
CA CYS A 273 25.99 -23.27 -15.72
C CYS A 273 26.76 -24.08 -14.68
N GLU A 274 27.76 -23.51 -14.02
CA GLU A 274 28.46 -24.16 -12.92
C GLU A 274 27.53 -24.48 -11.75
N ARG A 275 26.74 -23.49 -11.29
CA ARG A 275 25.83 -23.63 -10.16
C ARG A 275 24.74 -24.69 -10.39
N VAL A 276 24.25 -24.80 -11.61
CA VAL A 276 23.25 -25.83 -11.95
C VAL A 276 23.87 -27.22 -12.23
N GLY A 277 25.21 -27.33 -12.23
CA GLY A 277 25.92 -28.59 -12.47
C GLY A 277 26.02 -28.99 -13.95
N ARG A 278 25.96 -28.00 -14.85
CA ARG A 278 26.05 -28.19 -16.32
C ARG A 278 27.09 -27.23 -16.95
N PRO A 279 28.37 -27.27 -16.47
CA PRO A 279 29.38 -26.30 -16.90
C PRO A 279 29.66 -26.40 -18.42
N GLU A 280 29.42 -27.56 -19.05
CA GLU A 280 29.58 -27.75 -20.49
C GLU A 280 28.66 -26.81 -21.33
N LEU A 281 27.53 -26.35 -20.79
CA LEU A 281 26.65 -25.43 -21.51
C LEU A 281 27.30 -24.06 -21.74
N ALA A 282 28.25 -23.67 -20.90
CA ALA A 282 28.97 -22.40 -21.08
C ALA A 282 29.94 -22.45 -22.27
N ALA A 283 30.41 -23.65 -22.62
CA ALA A 283 31.30 -23.89 -23.75
C ALA A 283 30.58 -24.42 -25.01
N ASP A 284 29.27 -24.64 -24.95
CA ASP A 284 28.46 -25.09 -26.07
C ASP A 284 28.44 -24.00 -27.15
N GLU A 285 28.73 -24.38 -28.41
CA GLU A 285 28.84 -23.47 -29.54
C GLU A 285 27.54 -22.66 -29.79
N ARG A 286 26.40 -23.11 -29.29
CA ARG A 286 25.10 -22.36 -29.34
C ARG A 286 25.02 -21.26 -28.31
N PHE A 287 25.80 -21.30 -27.21
CA PHE A 287 25.65 -20.45 -26.01
C PHE A 287 26.97 -19.81 -25.55
N ASP A 288 28.10 -20.09 -26.21
CA ASP A 288 29.46 -19.68 -25.82
C ASP A 288 29.74 -18.16 -25.87
N SER A 289 28.77 -17.37 -26.32
CA SER A 289 28.85 -15.91 -26.34
C SER A 289 27.49 -15.29 -26.09
N ALA A 290 27.48 -14.03 -25.61
CA ALA A 290 26.24 -13.29 -25.34
C ALA A 290 25.33 -13.22 -26.59
N GLY A 291 25.93 -13.00 -27.77
CA GLY A 291 25.17 -12.92 -29.04
C GLY A 291 24.51 -14.23 -29.40
N LYS A 292 25.27 -15.36 -29.33
CA LYS A 292 24.73 -16.67 -29.61
C LYS A 292 23.70 -17.12 -28.58
N LEU A 293 23.95 -16.88 -27.28
CA LEU A 293 23.04 -17.18 -26.21
C LEU A 293 21.69 -16.44 -26.42
N MET A 294 21.72 -15.19 -26.82
CA MET A 294 20.50 -14.41 -27.12
C MET A 294 19.81 -14.90 -28.40
N ALA A 295 20.58 -15.25 -29.44
CA ALA A 295 20.01 -15.79 -30.68
C ALA A 295 19.31 -17.14 -30.46
N ASN A 296 19.81 -17.97 -29.55
CA ASN A 296 19.28 -19.27 -29.18
C ASN A 296 18.54 -19.27 -27.82
N ALA A 297 18.06 -18.10 -27.37
CA ALA A 297 17.52 -17.91 -26.02
C ALA A 297 16.33 -18.83 -25.70
N ARG A 298 15.48 -19.13 -26.70
CA ARG A 298 14.34 -20.06 -26.52
C ARG A 298 14.84 -21.48 -26.17
N GLU A 299 15.83 -21.98 -26.89
CA GLU A 299 16.40 -23.30 -26.65
C GLU A 299 17.10 -23.35 -25.29
N ALA A 300 17.92 -22.33 -24.99
CA ALA A 300 18.56 -22.19 -23.69
C ALA A 300 17.56 -22.13 -22.54
N ALA A 301 16.46 -21.39 -22.68
CA ALA A 301 15.39 -21.30 -21.67
C ALA A 301 14.68 -22.65 -21.47
N GLY A 302 14.49 -23.44 -22.53
CA GLY A 302 13.96 -24.79 -22.41
C GLY A 302 14.90 -25.69 -21.58
N ILE A 303 16.22 -25.66 -21.85
CA ILE A 303 17.23 -26.36 -21.06
C ILE A 303 17.24 -25.91 -19.61
N VAL A 304 17.16 -24.59 -19.36
CA VAL A 304 17.08 -24.04 -17.98
C VAL A 304 15.82 -24.55 -17.27
N ALA A 305 14.67 -24.58 -17.96
CA ALA A 305 13.42 -25.09 -17.39
C ALA A 305 13.53 -26.56 -16.98
N GLU A 306 14.12 -27.42 -17.84
CA GLU A 306 14.36 -28.82 -17.54
C GLU A 306 15.31 -29.02 -16.36
N ILE A 307 16.39 -28.25 -16.31
CA ILE A 307 17.36 -28.29 -15.20
C ILE A 307 16.67 -27.88 -13.89
N VAL A 308 15.95 -26.76 -13.88
CA VAL A 308 15.29 -26.24 -12.67
C VAL A 308 14.21 -27.21 -12.17
N ALA A 309 13.49 -27.87 -13.06
CA ALA A 309 12.51 -28.91 -12.71
C ALA A 309 13.13 -30.17 -12.07
N GLY A 310 14.46 -30.34 -12.14
CA GLY A 310 15.16 -31.48 -11.56
C GLY A 310 15.44 -31.42 -10.07
N ARG A 311 15.28 -30.25 -9.41
CA ARG A 311 15.56 -30.10 -7.98
C ARG A 311 14.44 -29.30 -7.29
N THR A 312 14.33 -29.45 -5.98
CA THR A 312 13.41 -28.70 -5.13
C THR A 312 13.88 -27.24 -4.94
N LYS A 313 12.95 -26.39 -4.49
CA LYS A 313 13.25 -25.00 -4.13
C LYS A 313 14.43 -24.89 -3.17
N ASP A 314 14.45 -25.69 -2.11
CA ASP A 314 15.49 -25.62 -1.07
C ASP A 314 16.86 -26.06 -1.57
N GLU A 315 16.91 -27.08 -2.45
CA GLU A 315 18.14 -27.49 -3.12
C GLU A 315 18.67 -26.38 -4.05
N TRP A 316 17.80 -25.61 -4.72
CA TRP A 316 18.22 -24.48 -5.52
C TRP A 316 18.69 -23.29 -4.68
N VAL A 317 18.04 -23.02 -3.54
CA VAL A 317 18.53 -22.01 -2.59
C VAL A 317 19.96 -22.31 -2.16
N ALA A 318 20.25 -23.57 -1.82
CA ALA A 318 21.59 -24.00 -1.46
C ALA A 318 22.59 -23.93 -2.63
N ALA A 319 22.18 -24.31 -3.85
CA ALA A 319 23.04 -24.28 -5.03
C ALA A 319 23.40 -22.86 -5.47
N PHE A 320 22.48 -21.91 -5.30
CA PHE A 320 22.66 -20.51 -5.70
C PHE A 320 23.20 -19.61 -4.58
N ASP A 321 23.49 -20.18 -3.41
CA ASP A 321 24.12 -19.40 -2.35
C ASP A 321 25.44 -18.81 -2.82
N GLY A 322 25.60 -17.49 -2.63
CA GLY A 322 26.76 -16.74 -3.08
C GLY A 322 26.89 -16.54 -4.61
N MET A 323 25.86 -16.88 -5.41
CA MET A 323 25.84 -16.57 -6.84
C MET A 323 25.68 -15.06 -7.07
N GLU A 324 26.48 -14.48 -7.99
CA GLU A 324 26.41 -13.04 -8.31
C GLU A 324 25.14 -12.66 -9.10
N GLY A 325 24.55 -13.58 -9.84
CA GLY A 325 23.34 -13.36 -10.62
C GLY A 325 22.14 -13.01 -9.76
N GLN A 326 21.22 -12.18 -10.30
CA GLN A 326 20.00 -11.78 -9.59
C GLN A 326 18.94 -12.86 -9.70
N TRP A 327 18.60 -13.46 -8.58
CA TRP A 327 17.60 -14.51 -8.48
C TRP A 327 16.83 -14.41 -7.15
N ALA A 328 15.63 -14.98 -7.12
CA ALA A 328 14.86 -15.15 -5.90
C ALA A 328 13.89 -16.33 -6.02
N VAL A 329 13.50 -16.90 -4.89
CA VAL A 329 12.34 -17.80 -4.82
C VAL A 329 11.06 -16.96 -4.82
N VAL A 330 10.01 -17.46 -5.48
CA VAL A 330 8.68 -16.84 -5.38
C VAL A 330 8.05 -17.28 -4.08
N GLN A 331 7.95 -16.34 -3.14
CA GLN A 331 7.36 -16.55 -1.82
C GLN A 331 5.84 -16.39 -1.84
N ASN A 332 5.14 -17.16 -1.04
CA ASN A 332 3.76 -16.88 -0.69
C ASN A 332 3.68 -15.86 0.48
N THR A 333 2.50 -15.31 0.76
CA THR A 333 2.33 -14.27 1.79
C THR A 333 2.69 -14.72 3.21
N PHE A 334 2.53 -16.01 3.52
CA PHE A 334 2.97 -16.56 4.80
C PHE A 334 4.50 -16.59 4.92
N GLU A 335 5.19 -16.99 3.86
CA GLU A 335 6.67 -16.95 3.79
C GLU A 335 7.20 -15.52 3.89
N VAL A 336 6.58 -14.56 3.19
CA VAL A 336 6.92 -13.12 3.33
C VAL A 336 6.82 -12.65 4.78
N GLY A 337 5.76 -13.04 5.51
CA GLY A 337 5.60 -12.73 6.94
C GLY A 337 6.69 -13.37 7.84
N HIS A 338 7.44 -14.35 7.32
CA HIS A 338 8.51 -15.05 8.02
C HIS A 338 9.90 -14.81 7.40
N ASP A 339 9.99 -13.96 6.39
CA ASP A 339 11.24 -13.66 5.70
C ASP A 339 12.30 -13.11 6.66
N PRO A 340 13.50 -13.71 6.71
CA PRO A 340 14.55 -13.29 7.64
C PRO A 340 15.02 -11.85 7.44
N ALA A 341 15.08 -11.39 6.17
CA ALA A 341 15.51 -10.03 5.86
C ALA A 341 14.49 -9.00 6.35
N LEU A 342 13.19 -9.24 6.12
CA LEU A 342 12.12 -8.36 6.60
C LEU A 342 12.06 -8.31 8.14
N ARG A 343 12.30 -9.44 8.80
CA ARG A 343 12.38 -9.50 10.27
C ARG A 343 13.61 -8.77 10.80
N HIS A 344 14.76 -8.96 10.16
CA HIS A 344 16.01 -8.31 10.56
C HIS A 344 15.90 -6.79 10.53
N ILE A 345 15.27 -6.24 9.49
CA ILE A 345 15.05 -4.79 9.36
C ILE A 345 13.81 -4.29 10.09
N GLY A 346 13.09 -5.14 10.82
CA GLY A 346 11.88 -4.77 11.59
C GLY A 346 10.66 -4.41 10.74
N GLN A 347 10.63 -4.82 9.46
CA GLN A 347 9.48 -4.60 8.57
C GLN A 347 8.25 -5.40 9.01
N ILE A 348 8.46 -6.56 9.62
CA ILE A 348 7.43 -7.33 10.32
C ILE A 348 7.55 -7.01 11.81
N ALA A 349 6.69 -6.10 12.26
CA ALA A 349 6.73 -5.56 13.62
C ALA A 349 5.69 -6.21 14.53
N GLU A 350 6.03 -6.37 15.80
CA GLU A 350 5.12 -6.86 16.83
C GLU A 350 4.37 -5.69 17.48
N VAL A 351 3.07 -5.88 17.69
CA VAL A 351 2.19 -4.97 18.42
C VAL A 351 1.39 -5.76 19.43
N VAL A 352 1.06 -5.14 20.57
CA VAL A 352 0.12 -5.72 21.54
C VAL A 352 -1.27 -5.19 21.18
N ASP A 353 -2.21 -6.08 20.86
CA ASP A 353 -3.58 -5.71 20.54
C ASP A 353 -4.38 -5.28 21.81
N ALA A 354 -5.64 -4.88 21.62
CA ALA A 354 -6.47 -4.45 22.75
C ALA A 354 -6.83 -5.58 23.73
N ASP A 355 -6.67 -6.83 23.31
CA ASP A 355 -6.88 -8.01 24.17
C ASP A 355 -5.59 -8.42 24.91
N GLY A 356 -4.49 -7.67 24.76
CA GLY A 356 -3.19 -7.97 25.35
C GLY A 356 -2.39 -9.05 24.62
N VAL A 357 -2.80 -9.44 23.41
CA VAL A 357 -2.14 -10.48 22.63
C VAL A 357 -1.12 -9.87 21.68
N VAL A 358 0.07 -10.46 21.59
CA VAL A 358 1.09 -10.04 20.61
C VAL A 358 0.66 -10.46 19.21
N ARG A 359 0.54 -9.48 18.32
CA ARG A 359 0.25 -9.65 16.89
C ARG A 359 1.42 -9.15 16.06
N ARG A 360 1.41 -9.50 14.78
CA ARG A 360 2.39 -9.00 13.81
C ARG A 360 1.70 -8.23 12.71
N LEU A 361 2.25 -7.06 12.40
CA LEU A 361 1.82 -6.20 11.31
C LEU A 361 2.99 -5.88 10.39
N VAL A 362 2.68 -5.64 9.13
CA VAL A 362 3.65 -5.11 8.17
C VAL A 362 3.76 -3.60 8.41
N ALA A 363 4.96 -3.13 8.73
CA ALA A 363 5.26 -1.71 8.87
C ALA A 363 5.34 -1.02 7.50
N ASN A 364 5.28 0.32 7.46
CA ASN A 364 5.63 1.05 6.24
C ASN A 364 7.12 0.83 5.91
N PRO A 365 7.52 0.88 4.61
CA PRO A 365 8.88 0.51 4.20
C PRO A 365 9.93 1.59 4.46
N VAL A 366 9.55 2.79 4.92
CA VAL A 366 10.48 3.89 5.15
C VAL A 366 11.07 3.78 6.54
N GLN A 367 12.39 3.78 6.61
CA GLN A 367 13.14 3.81 7.87
C GLN A 367 13.98 5.09 7.94
N PHE A 368 13.96 5.76 9.07
CA PHE A 368 14.82 6.90 9.35
C PHE A 368 15.99 6.43 10.20
N ASP A 369 17.22 6.84 9.85
CA ASP A 369 18.47 6.43 10.50
C ASP A 369 18.66 4.89 10.56
N ARG A 370 18.07 4.15 9.62
CA ARG A 370 18.06 2.67 9.58
C ARG A 370 17.38 2.02 10.78
N GLU A 371 16.56 2.77 11.51
CA GLU A 371 15.77 2.24 12.61
C GLU A 371 14.37 1.85 12.14
N PRO A 372 13.89 0.64 12.49
CA PRO A 372 12.54 0.22 12.14
C PRO A 372 11.48 1.07 12.87
N PRO A 373 10.32 1.32 12.24
CA PRO A 373 9.24 2.03 12.90
C PRO A 373 8.72 1.22 14.10
N ARG A 374 8.37 1.91 15.19
CA ARG A 374 7.67 1.31 16.32
C ARG A 374 6.18 1.43 16.11
N LEU A 375 5.55 0.31 15.86
CA LEU A 375 4.12 0.27 15.67
C LEU A 375 3.38 0.20 17.02
N THR A 376 2.22 0.84 17.06
CA THR A 376 1.22 0.64 18.11
C THR A 376 -0.05 0.12 17.46
N ARG A 377 -0.94 -0.49 18.23
CA ARG A 377 -2.20 -1.04 17.70
C ARG A 377 -3.11 0.02 17.10
N GLY A 378 -4.08 -0.39 16.33
CA GLY A 378 -5.20 0.46 15.95
C GLY A 378 -6.12 0.73 17.15
N PRO A 379 -6.84 1.87 17.16
CA PRO A 379 -7.80 2.17 18.21
C PRO A 379 -9.07 1.31 18.07
N LEU A 380 -9.68 0.99 19.19
CA LEU A 380 -11.07 0.54 19.20
C LEU A 380 -11.97 1.69 18.72
N PHE A 381 -13.22 1.34 18.39
CA PHE A 381 -14.20 2.34 17.97
C PHE A 381 -14.37 3.43 19.04
N ALA A 382 -14.17 4.69 18.65
CA ALA A 382 -14.37 5.88 19.49
C ALA A 382 -13.59 5.86 20.82
N GLU A 383 -12.53 5.08 20.92
CA GLU A 383 -11.79 4.79 22.16
C GLU A 383 -11.29 6.04 22.89
N HIS A 384 -10.95 7.07 22.15
CA HIS A 384 -10.32 8.28 22.69
C HIS A 384 -11.26 9.51 22.70
N THR A 385 -12.57 9.30 22.56
CA THR A 385 -13.53 10.42 22.46
C THR A 385 -13.43 11.36 23.67
N ASP A 386 -13.51 10.86 24.89
CA ASP A 386 -13.48 11.67 26.09
C ASP A 386 -12.11 12.33 26.32
N GLU A 387 -11.03 11.64 26.00
CA GLU A 387 -9.66 12.18 26.06
C GLU A 387 -9.50 13.37 25.12
N ILE A 388 -9.86 13.20 23.82
CA ILE A 388 -9.72 14.23 22.80
C ILE A 388 -10.61 15.43 23.13
N LEU A 389 -11.85 15.21 23.58
CA LEU A 389 -12.74 16.30 23.98
C LEU A 389 -12.20 17.04 25.22
N GLY A 390 -11.59 16.32 26.15
CA GLY A 390 -10.93 16.92 27.32
C GLY A 390 -9.74 17.81 26.93
N GLU A 391 -8.94 17.43 25.92
CA GLU A 391 -7.87 18.27 25.36
C GLU A 391 -8.42 19.60 24.79
N LEU A 392 -9.63 19.58 24.24
CA LEU A 392 -10.34 20.77 23.72
C LEU A 392 -11.04 21.58 24.81
N GLY A 393 -10.93 21.17 26.08
CA GLY A 393 -11.59 21.82 27.20
C GLY A 393 -13.10 21.50 27.33
N ILE A 394 -13.59 20.52 26.60
CA ILE A 394 -14.99 20.07 26.61
C ILE A 394 -15.13 18.99 27.70
N THR A 395 -15.69 19.33 28.81
CA THR A 395 -15.79 18.43 30.00
C THR A 395 -17.14 18.63 30.72
N GLY A 396 -17.42 17.77 31.71
CA GLY A 396 -18.58 17.90 32.59
C GLY A 396 -19.93 17.90 31.83
N ASP A 397 -20.77 18.87 32.15
CA ASP A 397 -22.12 18.97 31.58
C ASP A 397 -22.14 19.19 30.05
N GLU A 398 -21.12 19.86 29.51
CA GLU A 398 -21.00 20.06 28.06
C GLU A 398 -20.74 18.70 27.35
N LEU A 399 -19.82 17.89 27.84
CA LEU A 399 -19.57 16.57 27.33
C LEU A 399 -20.81 15.67 27.41
N LEU A 400 -21.50 15.72 28.56
CA LEU A 400 -22.72 14.94 28.75
C LEU A 400 -23.82 15.36 27.75
N ASN A 401 -24.00 16.66 27.52
CA ASN A 401 -24.98 17.15 26.56
C ASN A 401 -24.68 16.72 25.13
N LEU A 402 -23.40 16.72 24.72
CA LEU A 402 -22.99 16.20 23.41
C LEU A 402 -23.27 14.69 23.24
N LYS A 403 -23.08 13.90 24.31
CA LYS A 403 -23.42 12.47 24.32
C LYS A 403 -24.94 12.25 24.27
N ILE A 404 -25.71 13.01 25.05
CA ILE A 404 -27.19 12.92 25.03
C ILE A 404 -27.74 13.30 23.65
N ALA A 405 -27.17 14.32 23.01
CA ALA A 405 -27.55 14.71 21.64
C ALA A 405 -27.11 13.65 20.59
N GLY A 406 -26.27 12.67 20.98
CA GLY A 406 -25.65 11.70 20.06
C GLY A 406 -24.73 12.35 19.05
N ALA A 407 -24.20 13.52 19.37
CA ALA A 407 -23.20 14.20 18.58
C ALA A 407 -21.81 13.55 18.70
N VAL A 408 -21.53 12.99 19.88
CA VAL A 408 -20.33 12.22 20.19
C VAL A 408 -20.73 10.89 20.86
N THR A 409 -19.78 9.92 20.85
CA THR A 409 -19.96 8.59 21.49
C THR A 409 -19.66 8.69 22.98
#